data_549e082a242b81339202bc35f786fc5c
#
_entry.id   549e082a242b81339202bc35f786fc5c
#
_cell.length_a   1.000
_cell.length_b   1.000
_cell.length_c   1.000
_cell.angle_alpha   90.00
_cell.angle_beta   90.00
_cell.angle_gamma   90.00
#
_symmetry.space_group_name_H-M   'P 1'
#
loop_
_entity.id
_entity.type
_entity.pdbx_description
1 polymer ?
#
loop_
_entity_poly.entity_id
_entity_poly.type
_entity_poly.pdbx_seq_one_letter_code
_entity_poly.pdbx_strand_id
1 'polypeptide(L)'
;MENIILHVYYRSKNGTAEDFVRAVKESGTQDKVRAEDGCIQYDYHLSLEECGTVVLLEKWRDSEALAAHMQHPNMATLRELKERYALETVLERYE
;
A
#
# COMPACT_ATOMS: atom_id res chain seq x y z
N MET A 1 8.49 -3.30 21.70
CA MET A 1 7.13 -3.00 21.25
C MET A 1 6.84 -3.74 19.98
N GLU A 2 5.62 -4.18 19.84
CA GLU A 2 5.24 -4.98 18.68
C GLU A 2 5.02 -4.11 17.46
N ASN A 3 5.45 -4.61 16.31
CA ASN A 3 5.21 -3.95 15.04
C ASN A 3 3.75 -4.05 14.65
N ILE A 4 3.28 -3.10 13.86
CA ILE A 4 1.96 -3.14 13.28
C ILE A 4 2.09 -3.61 11.84
N ILE A 5 1.32 -4.63 11.50
CA ILE A 5 1.33 -5.23 10.16
C ILE A 5 -0.02 -4.99 9.50
N LEU A 6 0.02 -4.52 8.26
CA LEU A 6 -1.17 -4.35 7.44
C LEU A 6 -1.06 -5.21 6.20
N HIS A 7 -2.15 -5.91 5.88
CA HIS A 7 -2.34 -6.55 4.60
C HIS A 7 -3.42 -5.77 3.86
N VAL A 8 -3.07 -5.17 2.75
CA VAL A 8 -4.01 -4.37 1.97
C VAL A 8 -4.24 -5.06 0.64
N TYR A 9 -5.48 -5.42 0.37
CA TYR A 9 -5.86 -6.11 -0.86
C TYR A 9 -6.46 -5.08 -1.82
N TYR A 10 -5.87 -4.97 -2.99
CA TYR A 10 -6.38 -4.11 -4.06
C TYR A 10 -6.93 -5.00 -5.16
N ARG A 11 -8.22 -4.88 -5.40
CA ARG A 11 -8.92 -5.68 -6.41
C ARG A 11 -9.46 -4.79 -7.51
N SER A 12 -9.42 -5.31 -8.73
CA SER A 12 -9.97 -4.59 -9.87
C SER A 12 -10.61 -5.58 -10.82
N LYS A 13 -11.78 -5.20 -11.35
CA LYS A 13 -12.50 -6.03 -12.31
C LYS A 13 -11.82 -6.09 -13.67
N ASN A 14 -10.98 -5.11 -13.96
CA ASN A 14 -10.37 -4.93 -15.28
C ASN A 14 -8.86 -5.14 -15.29
N GLY A 15 -8.30 -5.75 -14.24
CA GLY A 15 -6.85 -5.98 -14.16
C GLY A 15 -6.03 -4.72 -13.91
N THR A 16 -6.66 -3.62 -13.45
CA THR A 16 -5.96 -2.35 -13.26
C THR A 16 -5.14 -2.27 -11.98
N ALA A 17 -5.23 -3.27 -11.09
CA ALA A 17 -4.44 -3.27 -9.86
C ALA A 17 -2.94 -3.31 -10.17
N GLU A 18 -2.52 -4.08 -11.18
CA GLU A 18 -1.13 -4.11 -11.59
C GLU A 18 -0.69 -2.77 -12.17
N ASP A 19 -1.56 -2.10 -12.93
CA ASP A 19 -1.28 -0.78 -13.49
C ASP A 19 -1.13 0.26 -12.39
N PHE A 20 -1.93 0.15 -11.34
CA PHE A 20 -1.80 0.99 -10.15
C PHE A 20 -0.42 0.82 -9.51
N VAL A 21 0.02 -0.42 -9.29
CA VAL A 21 1.33 -0.69 -8.69
C VAL A 21 2.44 -0.13 -9.58
N ARG A 22 2.34 -0.29 -10.88
CA ARG A 22 3.32 0.26 -11.82
C ARG A 22 3.39 1.78 -11.69
N ALA A 23 2.23 2.44 -11.59
CA ALA A 23 2.18 3.88 -11.44
C ALA A 23 2.81 4.34 -10.10
N VAL A 24 2.56 3.60 -9.02
CA VAL A 24 3.18 3.88 -7.72
C VAL A 24 4.70 3.79 -7.82
N LYS A 25 5.21 2.76 -8.48
CA LYS A 25 6.65 2.57 -8.63
C LYS A 25 7.27 3.64 -9.54
N GLU A 26 6.66 3.92 -10.67
CA GLU A 26 7.17 4.91 -11.63
C GLU A 26 7.18 6.31 -11.07
N SER A 27 6.24 6.66 -10.21
CA SER A 27 6.19 7.97 -9.55
C SER A 27 7.24 8.11 -8.45
N GLY A 28 7.90 7.02 -8.06
CA GLY A 28 8.84 7.01 -6.95
C GLY A 28 8.17 6.96 -5.57
N THR A 29 6.84 6.85 -5.53
CA THR A 29 6.10 6.93 -4.27
C THR A 29 6.41 5.75 -3.34
N GLN A 30 6.59 4.55 -3.88
CA GLN A 30 6.95 3.40 -3.04
C GLN A 30 8.26 3.65 -2.30
N ASP A 31 9.27 4.16 -2.99
CA ASP A 31 10.56 4.46 -2.37
C ASP A 31 10.43 5.57 -1.33
N LYS A 32 9.59 6.55 -1.59
CA LYS A 32 9.34 7.64 -0.64
C LYS A 32 8.65 7.13 0.62
N VAL A 33 7.69 6.20 0.48
CA VAL A 33 7.04 5.59 1.65
C VAL A 33 8.03 4.76 2.44
N ARG A 34 8.87 3.98 1.77
CA ARG A 34 9.91 3.18 2.43
C ARG A 34 10.90 4.03 3.21
N ALA A 35 11.10 5.28 2.82
CA ALA A 35 11.97 6.21 3.50
C ALA A 35 11.31 6.91 4.69
N GLU A 36 10.01 6.74 4.89
CA GLU A 36 9.32 7.34 6.04
C GLU A 36 9.81 6.71 7.34
N ASP A 37 9.90 7.53 8.38
CA ASP A 37 10.34 7.06 9.69
C ASP A 37 9.41 5.96 10.21
N GLY A 38 10.00 4.84 10.62
CA GLY A 38 9.26 3.71 11.15
C GLY A 38 8.71 2.73 10.12
N CYS A 39 8.90 3.00 8.83
CA CYS A 39 8.53 2.04 7.79
C CYS A 39 9.54 0.90 7.76
N ILE A 40 9.10 -0.31 8.09
CA ILE A 40 9.95 -1.50 8.10
C ILE A 40 9.80 -2.27 6.78
N GLN A 41 8.56 -2.36 6.27
CA GLN A 41 8.27 -3.08 5.05
C GLN A 41 7.14 -2.39 4.30
N TYR A 42 7.24 -2.33 2.98
CA TYR A 42 6.19 -1.78 2.13
C TYR A 42 6.34 -2.41 0.75
N ASP A 43 5.78 -3.62 0.59
CA ASP A 43 5.99 -4.45 -0.59
C ASP A 43 4.69 -4.86 -1.25
N TYR A 44 4.64 -4.77 -2.58
CA TYR A 44 3.51 -5.23 -3.37
C TYR A 44 3.74 -6.65 -3.86
N HIS A 45 2.69 -7.46 -3.81
CA HIS A 45 2.70 -8.85 -4.28
C HIS A 45 1.49 -9.11 -5.16
N LEU A 46 1.71 -9.82 -6.24
CA LEU A 46 0.61 -10.25 -7.11
C LEU A 46 0.06 -11.57 -6.57
N SER A 47 -1.25 -11.65 -6.42
CA SER A 47 -1.89 -12.90 -5.99
C SER A 47 -1.90 -13.91 -7.12
N LEU A 48 -1.45 -15.13 -6.85
CA LEU A 48 -1.54 -16.24 -7.78
C LEU A 48 -2.89 -16.95 -7.69
N GLU A 49 -3.57 -16.79 -6.55
CA GLU A 49 -4.86 -17.43 -6.29
C GLU A 49 -6.02 -16.63 -6.84
N GLU A 50 -5.89 -15.32 -6.83
CA GLU A 50 -6.98 -14.39 -7.13
C GLU A 50 -6.55 -13.45 -8.25
N CYS A 51 -6.98 -13.73 -9.45
CA CYS A 51 -6.63 -12.95 -10.63
C CYS A 51 -7.06 -11.49 -10.47
N GLY A 52 -6.16 -10.57 -10.81
CA GLY A 52 -6.44 -9.14 -10.71
C GLY A 52 -6.30 -8.55 -9.31
N THR A 53 -5.81 -9.33 -8.36
CA THR A 53 -5.61 -8.88 -6.99
C THR A 53 -4.13 -8.67 -6.70
N VAL A 54 -3.83 -7.52 -6.12
CA VAL A 54 -2.50 -7.19 -5.60
C VAL A 54 -2.60 -7.06 -4.09
N VAL A 55 -1.63 -7.60 -3.38
CA VAL A 55 -1.55 -7.50 -1.92
C VAL A 55 -0.36 -6.63 -1.55
N LEU A 56 -0.61 -5.60 -0.75
CA LEU A 56 0.43 -4.77 -0.18
C LEU A 56 0.67 -5.23 1.25
N LEU A 57 1.92 -5.60 1.54
CA LEU A 57 2.34 -5.91 2.90
C LEU A 57 3.04 -4.69 3.48
N GLU A 58 2.49 -4.14 4.55
CA GLU A 58 3.08 -3.02 5.27
C GLU A 58 3.47 -3.47 6.67
N LYS A 59 4.62 -3.00 7.13
CA LYS A 59 5.04 -3.21 8.51
C LYS A 59 5.59 -1.88 9.04
N TRP A 60 5.05 -1.44 10.16
CA TRP A 60 5.43 -0.19 10.80
C TRP A 60 5.95 -0.47 12.21
N ARG A 61 6.94 0.31 12.63
CA ARG A 61 7.58 0.15 13.95
C ARG A 61 6.57 0.21 15.09
N ASP A 62 5.60 1.12 15.02
CA ASP A 62 4.59 1.31 16.06
C ASP A 62 3.40 2.11 15.50
N SER A 63 2.40 2.35 16.35
CA SER A 63 1.20 3.06 15.93
C SER A 63 1.46 4.53 15.62
N GLU A 64 2.46 5.14 16.24
CA GLU A 64 2.82 6.52 15.95
C GLU A 64 3.38 6.68 14.54
N ALA A 65 4.25 5.74 14.13
CA ALA A 65 4.80 5.74 12.79
C ALA A 65 3.70 5.54 11.74
N LEU A 66 2.77 4.63 11.99
CA LEU A 66 1.64 4.42 11.09
C LEU A 66 0.75 5.66 11.01
N ALA A 67 0.46 6.29 12.14
CA ALA A 67 -0.35 7.51 12.16
C ALA A 67 0.30 8.64 11.37
N ALA A 68 1.62 8.78 11.50
CA ALA A 68 2.37 9.77 10.74
C ALA A 68 2.29 9.49 9.23
N HIS A 69 2.41 8.22 8.85
CA HIS A 69 2.26 7.80 7.45
C HIS A 69 0.88 8.18 6.90
N MET A 70 -0.17 7.94 7.66
CA MET A 70 -1.54 8.20 7.22
C MET A 70 -1.80 9.69 6.95
N GLN A 71 -1.01 10.57 7.53
CA GLN A 71 -1.11 12.01 7.34
C GLN A 71 -0.01 12.56 6.42
N HIS A 72 0.89 11.72 5.98
CA HIS A 72 2.00 12.13 5.12
C HIS A 72 1.51 12.51 3.72
N PRO A 73 2.14 13.50 3.06
CA PRO A 73 1.80 13.84 1.66
C PRO A 73 1.85 12.66 0.69
N ASN A 74 2.67 11.64 0.95
CA ASN A 74 2.70 10.43 0.13
C ASN A 74 1.32 9.76 0.08
N MET A 75 0.53 9.83 1.15
CA MET A 75 -0.81 9.25 1.16
C MET A 75 -1.76 9.96 0.21
N ALA A 76 -1.61 11.27 0.04
CA ALA A 76 -2.43 11.99 -0.93
C ALA A 76 -2.16 11.50 -2.35
N THR A 77 -0.89 11.26 -2.69
CA THR A 77 -0.50 10.71 -3.98
C THR A 77 -1.07 9.30 -4.18
N LEU A 78 -0.97 8.45 -3.15
CA LEU A 78 -1.50 7.09 -3.20
C LEU A 78 -3.02 7.07 -3.40
N ARG A 79 -3.74 7.95 -2.70
CA ARG A 79 -5.21 8.05 -2.84
C ARG A 79 -5.59 8.49 -4.25
N GLU A 80 -4.89 9.47 -4.80
CA GLU A 80 -5.14 9.94 -6.15
C GLU A 80 -4.95 8.84 -7.18
N LEU A 81 -3.84 8.09 -7.06
CA LEU A 81 -3.57 6.97 -7.96
C LEU A 81 -4.63 5.87 -7.81
N LYS A 82 -5.03 5.58 -6.57
CA LYS A 82 -6.04 4.57 -6.29
C LYS A 82 -7.39 4.93 -6.92
N GLU A 83 -7.78 6.20 -6.83
CA GLU A 83 -9.01 6.68 -7.47
C GLU A 83 -8.94 6.58 -9.00
N ARG A 84 -7.78 6.90 -9.56
CA ARG A 84 -7.57 6.84 -11.01
C ARG A 84 -7.81 5.44 -11.56
N TYR A 85 -7.42 4.42 -10.80
CA TYR A 85 -7.56 3.02 -11.24
C TYR A 85 -8.80 2.32 -10.68
N ALA A 86 -9.65 3.06 -9.97
CA ALA A 86 -10.95 2.59 -9.46
C ALA A 86 -10.84 1.26 -8.69
N LEU A 87 -9.89 1.17 -7.75
CA LEU A 87 -9.63 -0.05 -7.01
C LEU A 87 -10.54 -0.23 -5.82
N GLU A 88 -10.99 -1.47 -5.62
CA GLU A 88 -11.63 -1.90 -4.40
C GLU A 88 -10.52 -2.24 -3.39
N THR A 89 -10.64 -1.76 -2.17
CA THR A 89 -9.61 -1.92 -1.14
C THR A 89 -10.18 -2.61 0.09
N VAL A 90 -9.48 -3.67 0.55
CA VAL A 90 -9.79 -4.34 1.82
C VAL A 90 -8.51 -4.32 2.65
N LEU A 91 -8.63 -3.92 3.92
CA LEU A 91 -7.47 -3.80 4.79
C LEU A 91 -7.63 -4.72 6.00
N GLU A 92 -6.59 -5.49 6.31
CA GLU A 92 -6.48 -6.28 7.53
C GLU A 92 -5.30 -5.76 8.33
N ARG A 93 -5.53 -5.58 9.63
CA ARG A 93 -4.49 -5.05 10.54
C ARG A 93 -4.15 -6.08 11.60
N TYR A 94 -2.85 -6.27 11.81
CA TYR A 94 -2.31 -7.19 12.81
C TYR A 94 -1.37 -6.43 13.74
N GLU A 95 -1.53 -6.67 15.03
CA GLU A 95 -0.71 -6.03 16.05
C GLU A 95 -0.03 -7.04 16.95
#